data_a0979d897aad64ecef834ddd3a49f9d9
#
_entry.id   a0979d897aad64ecef834ddd3a49f9d9
#
_cell.length_a   1.000
_cell.length_b   1.000
_cell.length_c   1.000
_cell.angle_alpha   90.00
_cell.angle_beta   90.00
_cell.angle_gamma   90.00
#
_symmetry.space_group_name_H-M   'P 1'
#
loop_
_entity.id
_entity.type
_entity.pdbx_description
1 polymer ?
#
loop_
_entity_poly.entity_id
_entity_poly.type
_entity_poly.pdbx_seq_one_letter_code
_entity_poly.pdbx_strand_id
1 'polypeptide(L)'
;MTRREDPVWGPRDTASKANADSMHVTNAVPQMQPFNGGVWLELENYALQNARKDDVRISVFTGPFLTSEDPTRFGVQIPTEFWKVIAFIHDETRQLCATGYTMSQQDFLREEEFVFGKHKTSQRSIASIEQRTGLSFGPLAALDPIEDTEGLVSELTDVRQIRFIGR
;
A
#
# COMPACT_ATOMS: atom_id res chain seq x y z
N MET A 1 5.13 1.80 -3.71
CA MET A 1 6.27 2.66 -4.06
C MET A 1 6.83 3.22 -2.78
N THR A 2 8.13 3.08 -2.61
CA THR A 2 8.84 3.55 -1.41
C THR A 2 9.07 5.05 -1.53
N ARG A 3 8.68 5.83 -0.52
CA ARG A 3 8.96 7.27 -0.49
C ARG A 3 10.46 7.51 -0.31
N ARG A 4 10.91 8.68 -0.75
CA ARG A 4 12.33 9.05 -0.74
C ARG A 4 13.01 8.91 0.63
N GLU A 5 12.31 9.24 1.70
CA GLU A 5 12.87 9.26 3.06
C GLU A 5 12.63 7.97 3.85
N ASP A 6 11.75 7.10 3.39
CA ASP A 6 11.43 5.84 4.10
C ASP A 6 12.66 4.92 4.28
N PRO A 7 13.55 4.75 3.28
CA PRO A 7 14.69 3.87 3.40
C PRO A 7 15.94 4.53 4.02
N VAL A 8 15.84 5.79 4.45
CA VAL A 8 16.98 6.56 4.96
C VAL A 8 17.22 6.23 6.43
N TRP A 9 17.84 5.09 6.69
CA TRP A 9 18.19 4.62 8.03
C TRP A 9 19.51 3.82 8.02
N GLY A 10 20.13 3.63 9.21
CA GLY A 10 21.38 2.92 9.34
C GLY A 10 22.62 3.79 9.05
N PRO A 11 23.77 3.20 8.70
CA PRO A 11 24.97 3.93 8.37
C PRO A 11 24.77 4.90 7.21
N ARG A 12 25.45 6.08 7.27
CA ARG A 12 25.24 7.18 6.32
C ARG A 12 25.33 6.76 4.85
N ASP A 13 26.30 5.93 4.50
CA ASP A 13 26.50 5.50 3.11
C ASP A 13 25.37 4.57 2.64
N THR A 14 24.90 3.67 3.52
CA THR A 14 23.76 2.80 3.27
C THR A 14 22.49 3.62 3.10
N ALA A 15 22.24 4.57 3.98
CA ALA A 15 21.08 5.46 3.93
C ALA A 15 21.09 6.34 2.66
N SER A 16 22.25 6.86 2.27
CA SER A 16 22.42 7.65 1.05
C SER A 16 22.13 6.82 -0.21
N LYS A 17 22.66 5.60 -0.25
CA LYS A 17 22.40 4.67 -1.36
C LYS A 17 20.91 4.30 -1.45
N ALA A 18 20.29 3.94 -0.35
CA ALA A 18 18.85 3.59 -0.31
C ALA A 18 17.96 4.77 -0.74
N ASN A 19 18.32 6.01 -0.35
CA ASN A 19 17.64 7.20 -0.85
C ASN A 19 17.76 7.34 -2.38
N ALA A 20 18.96 7.14 -2.94
CA ALA A 20 19.16 7.17 -4.39
C ALA A 20 18.38 6.07 -5.10
N ASP A 21 18.40 4.86 -4.57
CA ASP A 21 17.68 3.70 -5.12
C ASP A 21 16.15 3.92 -5.13
N SER A 22 15.60 4.70 -4.17
CA SER A 22 14.17 5.03 -4.15
C SER A 22 13.73 5.88 -5.36
N MET A 23 14.64 6.54 -6.03
CA MET A 23 14.38 7.35 -7.24
C MET A 23 14.40 6.51 -8.53
N HIS A 24 14.61 5.20 -8.44
CA HIS A 24 14.63 4.34 -9.60
C HIS A 24 13.25 4.27 -10.30
N VAL A 25 13.24 4.23 -11.63
CA VAL A 25 12.00 4.24 -12.43
C VAL A 25 11.04 3.11 -12.09
N THR A 26 11.54 1.96 -11.64
CA THR A 26 10.71 0.83 -11.18
C THR A 26 9.95 1.12 -9.88
N ASN A 27 10.34 2.18 -9.15
CA ASN A 27 9.63 2.66 -7.96
C ASN A 27 8.73 3.87 -8.27
N ALA A 28 8.53 4.22 -9.54
CA ALA A 28 7.75 5.37 -9.96
C ALA A 28 6.55 4.93 -10.80
N VAL A 29 5.38 5.47 -10.50
CA VAL A 29 4.16 5.28 -11.29
C VAL A 29 3.29 6.54 -11.15
N PRO A 30 2.54 6.94 -12.20
CA PRO A 30 1.69 8.12 -12.12
C PRO A 30 0.63 8.00 -11.02
N GLN A 31 0.62 8.98 -10.13
CA GLN A 31 -0.37 9.11 -9.05
C GLN A 31 -0.89 10.54 -8.99
N MET A 32 -2.18 10.68 -8.78
CA MET A 32 -2.77 11.99 -8.50
C MET A 32 -2.33 12.49 -7.13
N GLN A 33 -2.02 13.78 -7.02
CA GLN A 33 -1.52 14.37 -5.77
C GLN A 33 -2.47 14.16 -4.57
N PRO A 34 -3.80 14.36 -4.69
CA PRO A 34 -4.70 14.12 -3.57
C PRO A 34 -4.72 12.66 -3.11
N PHE A 35 -4.54 11.71 -4.03
CA PHE A 35 -4.39 10.30 -3.72
C PHE A 35 -3.10 10.03 -2.93
N ASN A 36 -1.97 10.51 -3.46
CA ASN A 36 -0.65 10.27 -2.87
C ASN A 36 -0.47 10.97 -1.50
N GLY A 37 -1.04 12.15 -1.33
CA GLY A 37 -0.95 12.94 -0.09
C GLY A 37 -2.08 12.74 0.92
N GLY A 38 -3.07 11.89 0.61
CA GLY A 38 -4.24 11.63 1.45
C GLY A 38 -4.13 10.34 2.27
N VAL A 39 -5.21 9.55 2.28
CA VAL A 39 -5.33 8.31 3.09
C VAL A 39 -4.22 7.30 2.81
N TRP A 40 -3.66 7.28 1.59
CA TRP A 40 -2.53 6.42 1.25
C TRP A 40 -1.29 6.78 2.05
N LEU A 41 -1.00 8.09 2.17
CA LEU A 41 0.08 8.60 3.02
C LEU A 41 -0.19 8.33 4.50
N GLU A 42 -1.45 8.44 4.94
CA GLU A 42 -1.83 8.15 6.34
C GLU A 42 -1.59 6.68 6.68
N LEU A 43 -1.93 5.74 5.78
CA LEU A 43 -1.63 4.32 5.94
C LEU A 43 -0.12 4.06 6.04
N GLU A 44 0.68 4.71 5.20
CA GLU A 44 2.14 4.60 5.25
C GLU A 44 2.70 5.15 6.57
N ASN A 45 2.25 6.33 6.98
CA ASN A 45 2.67 6.94 8.24
C ASN A 45 2.27 6.09 9.46
N TYR A 46 1.05 5.54 9.44
CA TYR A 46 0.56 4.66 10.48
C TYR A 46 1.44 3.40 10.61
N ALA A 47 1.73 2.72 9.49
CA ALA A 47 2.58 1.53 9.48
C ALA A 47 3.98 1.84 10.02
N LEU A 48 4.60 2.94 9.56
CA LEU A 48 5.93 3.35 10.00
C LEU A 48 5.98 3.81 11.46
N GLN A 49 4.95 4.53 11.94
CA GLN A 49 4.91 4.99 13.33
C GLN A 49 4.77 3.82 14.30
N ASN A 50 3.92 2.84 13.98
CA ASN A 50 3.79 1.64 14.80
C ASN A 50 5.07 0.80 14.77
N ALA A 51 5.69 0.62 13.60
CA ALA A 51 6.96 -0.06 13.50
C ALA A 51 8.06 0.59 14.37
N ARG A 52 8.12 1.93 14.40
CA ARG A 52 9.10 2.67 15.21
C ARG A 52 8.78 2.62 16.70
N LYS A 53 7.51 2.74 17.08
CA LYS A 53 7.09 2.76 18.47
C LYS A 53 7.39 1.43 19.17
N ASP A 54 7.16 0.33 18.47
CA ASP A 54 7.23 -1.02 19.03
C ASP A 54 8.52 -1.74 18.60
N ASP A 55 9.47 -1.04 17.95
CA ASP A 55 10.72 -1.59 17.35
C ASP A 55 10.46 -2.81 16.44
N VAL A 56 9.31 -2.81 15.76
CA VAL A 56 8.85 -3.91 14.92
C VAL A 56 9.39 -3.75 13.51
N ARG A 57 9.94 -4.82 12.96
CA ARG A 57 10.35 -4.88 11.55
C ARG A 57 9.12 -5.11 10.68
N ILE A 58 8.93 -4.23 9.70
CA ILE A 58 7.86 -4.37 8.71
C ILE A 58 8.44 -4.56 7.31
N SER A 59 7.73 -5.33 6.49
CA SER A 59 7.96 -5.42 5.04
C SER A 59 6.74 -4.88 4.33
N VAL A 60 6.94 -3.96 3.39
CA VAL A 60 5.86 -3.34 2.62
C VAL A 60 6.09 -3.61 1.14
N PHE A 61 5.10 -4.24 0.52
CA PHE A 61 5.02 -4.43 -0.93
C PHE A 61 3.91 -3.53 -1.45
N THR A 62 4.13 -2.87 -2.57
CA THR A 62 3.12 -1.98 -3.15
C THR A 62 3.30 -1.87 -4.66
N GLY A 63 2.20 -1.72 -5.36
CA GLY A 63 2.20 -1.55 -6.81
C GLY A 63 0.84 -1.13 -7.35
N PRO A 64 0.76 -0.85 -8.65
CA PRO A 64 -0.50 -0.62 -9.35
C PRO A 64 -1.17 -1.94 -9.71
N PHE A 65 -2.50 -1.92 -9.87
CA PHE A 65 -3.18 -2.85 -10.76
C PHE A 65 -3.18 -2.22 -12.15
N LEU A 66 -2.58 -2.92 -13.12
CA LEU A 66 -2.57 -2.47 -14.52
C LEU A 66 -3.64 -3.23 -15.29
N THR A 67 -4.54 -2.48 -15.93
CA THR A 67 -5.64 -3.03 -16.72
C THR A 67 -5.69 -2.39 -18.10
N SER A 68 -6.31 -3.06 -19.08
CA SER A 68 -6.54 -2.49 -20.42
C SER A 68 -7.44 -1.26 -20.41
N GLU A 69 -8.20 -1.07 -19.36
CA GLU A 69 -9.14 0.04 -19.18
C GLU A 69 -8.48 1.31 -18.60
N ASP A 70 -7.23 1.20 -18.17
CA ASP A 70 -6.52 2.35 -17.61
C ASP A 70 -6.26 3.43 -18.68
N PRO A 71 -6.51 4.72 -18.37
CA PRO A 71 -6.28 5.79 -19.32
C PRO A 71 -4.79 5.93 -19.65
N THR A 72 -4.51 6.33 -20.89
CA THR A 72 -3.15 6.63 -21.36
C THR A 72 -2.99 8.13 -21.55
N ARG A 73 -1.96 8.73 -20.98
CA ARG A 73 -1.57 10.13 -21.15
C ARG A 73 -0.10 10.20 -21.56
N PHE A 74 0.19 10.93 -22.65
CA PHE A 74 1.55 11.08 -23.19
C PHE A 74 2.30 9.76 -23.43
N GLY A 75 1.57 8.71 -23.84
CA GLY A 75 2.12 7.37 -24.05
C GLY A 75 2.39 6.56 -22.77
N VAL A 76 1.98 7.07 -21.61
CA VAL A 76 2.10 6.39 -20.31
C VAL A 76 0.72 5.96 -19.84
N GLN A 77 0.59 4.69 -19.48
CA GLN A 77 -0.60 4.14 -18.84
C GLN A 77 -0.69 4.65 -17.41
N ILE A 78 -1.88 5.13 -17.01
CA ILE A 78 -2.13 5.70 -15.68
C ILE A 78 -3.03 4.73 -14.91
N PRO A 79 -2.49 3.98 -13.93
CA PRO A 79 -3.29 3.03 -13.17
C PRO A 79 -4.41 3.73 -12.42
N THR A 80 -5.58 3.12 -12.40
CA THR A 80 -6.73 3.62 -11.64
C THR A 80 -6.75 3.11 -10.21
N GLU A 81 -6.06 2.03 -9.91
CA GLU A 81 -6.08 1.39 -8.61
C GLU A 81 -4.69 0.87 -8.19
N PHE A 82 -4.45 0.87 -6.90
CA PHE A 82 -3.19 0.43 -6.29
C PHE A 82 -3.44 -0.57 -5.17
N TRP A 83 -2.43 -1.40 -4.92
CA TRP A 83 -2.43 -2.36 -3.82
C TRP A 83 -1.22 -2.17 -2.91
N LYS A 84 -1.36 -2.63 -1.68
CA LYS A 84 -0.30 -2.68 -0.68
C LYS A 84 -0.48 -3.94 0.17
N VAL A 85 0.61 -4.67 0.38
CA VAL A 85 0.70 -5.77 1.33
C VAL A 85 1.70 -5.39 2.40
N ILE A 86 1.30 -5.48 3.66
CA ILE A 86 2.14 -5.19 4.83
C ILE A 86 2.29 -6.48 5.61
N ALA A 87 3.53 -6.88 5.89
CA ALA A 87 3.87 -8.02 6.74
C ALA A 87 4.76 -7.56 7.90
N PHE A 88 4.52 -8.08 9.09
CA PHE A 88 5.24 -7.73 10.31
C PHE A 88 5.24 -8.87 11.31
N ILE A 89 6.16 -8.83 12.27
CA ILE A 89 6.17 -9.76 13.40
C ILE A 89 5.41 -9.09 14.55
N HIS A 90 4.33 -9.71 15.01
CA HIS A 90 3.55 -9.21 16.14
C HIS A 90 4.41 -9.26 17.43
N ASP A 91 4.46 -8.18 18.16
CA ASP A 91 5.42 -8.03 19.28
C ASP A 91 5.18 -9.03 20.40
N GLU A 92 3.95 -9.18 20.87
CA GLU A 92 3.60 -10.07 21.97
C GLU A 92 3.63 -11.54 21.57
N THR A 93 3.01 -11.91 20.44
CA THR A 93 2.88 -13.31 20.03
C THR A 93 4.08 -13.82 19.25
N ARG A 94 4.95 -12.92 18.75
CA ARG A 94 6.10 -13.22 17.87
C ARG A 94 5.71 -13.95 16.58
N GLN A 95 4.45 -13.91 16.23
CA GLN A 95 3.93 -14.51 15.01
C GLN A 95 4.07 -13.55 13.82
N LEU A 96 4.33 -14.10 12.64
CA LEU A 96 4.26 -13.36 11.38
C LEU A 96 2.80 -13.09 11.04
N CYS A 97 2.47 -11.82 10.82
CA CYS A 97 1.16 -11.37 10.40
C CYS A 97 1.29 -10.65 9.06
N ALA A 98 0.26 -10.70 8.24
CA ALA A 98 0.21 -9.98 6.98
C ALA A 98 -1.22 -9.50 6.68
N THR A 99 -1.33 -8.40 5.92
CA THR A 99 -2.63 -7.84 5.54
C THR A 99 -2.52 -7.07 4.23
N GLY A 100 -3.60 -7.07 3.44
CA GLY A 100 -3.70 -6.43 2.13
C GLY A 100 -4.62 -5.21 2.13
N TYR A 101 -4.29 -4.24 1.29
CA TYR A 101 -5.06 -3.02 1.08
C TYR A 101 -5.15 -2.68 -0.40
N THR A 102 -6.26 -2.10 -0.81
CA THR A 102 -6.41 -1.50 -2.13
C THR A 102 -6.95 -0.08 -2.02
N MET A 103 -6.60 0.77 -2.96
CA MET A 103 -7.13 2.13 -3.05
C MET A 103 -7.23 2.57 -4.51
N SER A 104 -8.34 3.25 -4.85
CA SER A 104 -8.59 3.78 -6.17
C SER A 104 -8.29 5.28 -6.23
N GLN A 105 -7.70 5.71 -7.36
CA GLN A 105 -7.61 7.11 -7.75
C GLN A 105 -8.56 7.47 -8.90
N GLN A 106 -9.49 6.58 -9.26
CA GLN A 106 -10.36 6.75 -10.43
C GLN A 106 -11.19 8.02 -10.38
N ASP A 107 -11.68 8.39 -9.20
CA ASP A 107 -12.51 9.57 -9.03
C ASP A 107 -11.74 10.87 -9.31
N PHE A 108 -10.43 10.89 -9.07
CA PHE A 108 -9.57 12.04 -9.36
C PHE A 108 -9.22 12.19 -10.84
N LEU A 109 -9.31 11.10 -11.60
CA LEU A 109 -8.99 11.12 -13.04
C LEU A 109 -10.15 11.64 -13.89
N ARG A 110 -11.36 11.67 -13.35
CA ARG A 110 -12.58 12.13 -14.04
C ARG A 110 -12.82 13.63 -13.94
N GLU A 111 -12.24 14.27 -12.95
CA GLU A 111 -12.47 15.69 -12.66
C GLU A 111 -11.30 16.52 -13.16
N GLU A 112 -11.52 17.36 -14.18
CA GLU A 112 -10.60 18.42 -14.59
C GLU A 112 -10.52 19.56 -13.57
N GLU A 113 -11.41 19.57 -12.58
CA GLU A 113 -11.47 20.51 -11.47
C GLU A 113 -11.23 19.81 -10.12
N PHE A 114 -10.36 20.42 -9.31
CA PHE A 114 -9.93 19.95 -7.99
C PHE A 114 -11.11 19.86 -7.01
N VAL A 115 -11.75 18.70 -6.93
CA VAL A 115 -12.68 18.40 -5.84
C VAL A 115 -12.00 17.48 -4.84
N PHE A 116 -11.87 17.94 -3.60
CA PHE A 116 -11.42 17.12 -2.48
C PHE A 116 -12.49 16.07 -2.17
N GLY A 117 -12.43 14.93 -2.85
CA GLY A 117 -13.31 13.80 -2.62
C GLY A 117 -12.81 12.88 -1.49
N LYS A 118 -13.74 12.17 -0.86
CA LYS A 118 -13.41 11.14 0.13
C LYS A 118 -12.72 9.99 -0.56
N HIS A 119 -11.49 9.69 -0.16
CA HIS A 119 -10.75 8.53 -0.61
C HIS A 119 -11.37 7.25 -0.03
N LYS A 120 -11.50 6.23 -0.86
CA LYS A 120 -11.93 4.91 -0.40
C LYS A 120 -10.71 3.99 -0.35
N THR A 121 -10.18 3.79 0.84
CA THR A 121 -9.22 2.73 1.11
C THR A 121 -10.00 1.52 1.59
N SER A 122 -9.77 0.38 0.94
CA SER A 122 -10.41 -0.87 1.30
C SER A 122 -9.37 -1.86 1.75
N GLN A 123 -9.63 -2.56 2.84
CA GLN A 123 -8.87 -3.73 3.22
C GLN A 123 -9.30 -4.89 2.31
N ARG A 124 -8.34 -5.58 1.69
CA ARG A 124 -8.55 -6.70 0.78
C ARG A 124 -7.65 -7.85 1.16
N SER A 125 -8.12 -9.09 0.93
CA SER A 125 -7.26 -10.24 1.14
C SER A 125 -6.05 -10.23 0.23
N ILE A 126 -4.92 -10.72 0.76
CA ILE A 126 -3.69 -10.90 -0.02
C ILE A 126 -3.94 -11.86 -1.19
N ALA A 127 -4.74 -12.90 -0.99
CA ALA A 127 -5.15 -13.83 -2.05
C ALA A 127 -5.84 -13.12 -3.22
N SER A 128 -6.73 -12.16 -2.95
CA SER A 128 -7.37 -11.34 -3.99
C SER A 128 -6.36 -10.46 -4.74
N ILE A 129 -5.35 -9.93 -4.04
CA ILE A 129 -4.27 -9.15 -4.67
C ILE A 129 -3.42 -10.06 -5.56
N GLU A 130 -3.06 -11.26 -5.10
CA GLU A 130 -2.33 -12.27 -5.89
C GLU A 130 -3.08 -12.62 -7.18
N GLN A 131 -4.38 -12.91 -7.06
CA GLN A 131 -5.22 -13.25 -8.21
C GLN A 131 -5.25 -12.14 -9.26
N ARG A 132 -5.38 -10.88 -8.83
CA ARG A 132 -5.48 -9.73 -9.74
C ARG A 132 -4.14 -9.32 -10.36
N THR A 133 -3.04 -9.53 -9.66
CA THR A 133 -1.71 -9.10 -10.12
C THR A 133 -0.92 -10.21 -10.81
N GLY A 134 -1.28 -11.48 -10.59
CA GLY A 134 -0.49 -12.63 -11.00
C GLY A 134 0.81 -12.79 -10.19
N LEU A 135 1.01 -12.00 -9.13
CA LEU A 135 2.13 -12.12 -8.21
C LEU A 135 1.83 -13.20 -7.15
N SER A 136 2.89 -13.70 -6.51
CA SER A 136 2.75 -14.55 -5.32
C SER A 136 3.53 -13.95 -4.15
N PHE A 137 2.86 -13.83 -3.01
CA PHE A 137 3.47 -13.41 -1.75
C PHE A 137 3.82 -14.62 -0.86
N GLY A 138 3.79 -15.83 -1.44
CA GLY A 138 4.15 -17.06 -0.74
C GLY A 138 3.25 -17.32 0.47
N PRO A 139 3.80 -17.57 1.67
CA PRO A 139 2.99 -17.91 2.84
C PRO A 139 2.16 -16.74 3.40
N LEU A 140 2.38 -15.50 2.93
CA LEU A 140 1.71 -14.33 3.51
C LEU A 140 0.20 -14.33 3.28
N ALA A 141 -0.28 -14.89 2.17
CA ALA A 141 -1.71 -15.01 1.90
C ALA A 141 -2.43 -15.88 2.95
N ALA A 142 -1.77 -16.92 3.45
CA ALA A 142 -2.33 -17.79 4.50
C ALA A 142 -2.31 -17.16 5.90
N LEU A 143 -1.60 -16.04 6.08
CA LEU A 143 -1.48 -15.31 7.35
C LEU A 143 -2.38 -14.08 7.38
N ASP A 144 -3.13 -13.83 6.31
CA ASP A 144 -4.08 -12.73 6.23
C ASP A 144 -5.33 -13.09 7.04
N PRO A 145 -5.74 -12.27 8.04
CA PRO A 145 -6.94 -12.52 8.83
C PRO A 145 -8.24 -12.34 8.04
N ILE A 146 -8.14 -11.76 6.82
CA ILE A 146 -9.30 -11.58 5.96
C ILE A 146 -9.46 -12.82 5.10
N GLU A 147 -10.32 -13.72 5.52
CA GLU A 147 -10.79 -14.80 4.65
C GLU A 147 -11.57 -14.19 3.47
N ASP A 148 -11.34 -14.72 2.27
CA ASP A 148 -12.08 -14.39 1.05
C ASP A 148 -13.53 -14.83 1.17
N THR A 149 -14.29 -14.17 2.03
CA THR A 149 -15.74 -14.15 1.89
C THR A 149 -16.04 -13.12 0.81
N GLU A 150 -16.47 -13.61 -0.35
CA GLU A 150 -16.90 -12.80 -1.49
C GLU A 150 -17.68 -11.57 -1.00
N GLY A 151 -17.13 -10.38 -1.18
CA GLY A 151 -17.84 -9.11 -1.01
C GLY A 151 -17.64 -8.34 0.28
N LEU A 152 -16.88 -8.82 1.28
CA LEU A 152 -16.55 -8.00 2.47
C LEU A 152 -15.41 -7.03 2.16
N VAL A 153 -15.77 -5.95 1.46
CA VAL A 153 -14.95 -4.74 1.39
C VAL A 153 -15.21 -3.95 2.66
N SER A 154 -14.29 -3.98 3.62
CA SER A 154 -14.33 -3.03 4.71
C SER A 154 -13.82 -1.69 4.20
N GLU A 155 -14.71 -0.75 3.87
CA GLU A 155 -14.32 0.62 3.59
C GLU A 155 -13.73 1.21 4.87
N LEU A 156 -12.43 1.51 4.83
CA LEU A 156 -11.76 2.20 5.94
C LEU A 156 -12.02 3.70 5.78
N THR A 157 -12.88 4.24 6.59
CA THR A 157 -13.12 5.68 6.68
C THR A 157 -12.11 6.38 7.59
N ASP A 158 -11.38 5.63 8.42
CA ASP A 158 -10.35 6.12 9.34
C ASP A 158 -9.26 5.05 9.46
N VAL A 159 -7.99 5.46 9.42
CA VAL A 159 -6.81 4.59 9.59
C VAL A 159 -6.85 3.83 10.93
N ARG A 160 -7.53 4.38 11.95
CA ARG A 160 -7.75 3.73 13.25
C ARG A 160 -8.67 2.50 13.19
N GLN A 161 -9.37 2.28 12.06
CA GLN A 161 -10.17 1.08 11.83
C GLN A 161 -9.35 -0.09 11.27
N ILE A 162 -8.06 0.12 10.98
CA ILE A 162 -7.15 -0.96 10.60
C ILE A 162 -7.05 -1.91 11.78
N ARG A 163 -7.75 -3.02 11.68
CA ARG A 163 -7.63 -4.10 12.65
C ARG A 163 -6.38 -4.90 12.30
N PHE A 164 -5.32 -4.66 13.04
CA PHE A 164 -4.28 -5.67 13.21
C PHE A 164 -4.90 -6.73 14.10
N ILE A 165 -5.52 -7.74 13.52
CA ILE A 165 -6.12 -8.82 14.29
C ILE A 165 -4.97 -9.74 14.68
N GLY A 166 -4.35 -9.45 15.83
CA GLY A 166 -3.70 -10.42 16.66
C GLY A 166 -4.76 -10.90 17.67
N ARG A 167 -5.25 -12.11 17.51
CA ARG A 167 -5.87 -12.85 18.61
C ARG A 167 -4.80 -13.59 19.37
#